data_2a9471982ca2d40406d9579c5383a219
#
_entry.id   2a9471982ca2d40406d9579c5383a219
#
_cell.length_a   1.000
_cell.length_b   1.000
_cell.length_c   1.000
_cell.angle_alpha   90.00
_cell.angle_beta   90.00
_cell.angle_gamma   90.00
#
_symmetry.space_group_name_H-M   'P 1'
#
loop_
_entity.id
_entity.type
_entity.pdbx_description
1 polymer ?
#
loop_
_entity_poly.entity_id
_entity_poly.type
_entity_poly.pdbx_seq_one_letter_code
_entity_poly.pdbx_strand_id
1 'polypeptide(L)'
;FASVHMEPIMWLVLILATAVCAYMAWNIGANDVANAMGTSVGSRALTLKQAVIIAAVFEFMGAFFAGDAVTDTVRKGILYFDTEADYFNAAFTNDLMYGFIAAMMAAAVWITIATRFGLPVSTTHSIIGGIVGIGLVLEVQYDASLINWEKLTEVVLSWVASPLMGGLLAFFTFFIVRATILEAPNPIERSRWMAPLMA
;
A
#
# COMPACT_ATOMS: atom_id res chain seq x y z
N PHE A 1 19.58 -6.02 32.09
CA PHE A 1 18.31 -5.97 31.32
C PHE A 1 17.25 -5.56 32.35
N ALA A 2 16.85 -4.28 32.35
CA ALA A 2 15.70 -3.84 33.13
C ALA A 2 14.46 -4.47 32.50
N SER A 3 13.72 -5.25 33.28
CA SER A 3 12.42 -5.75 32.86
C SER A 3 11.48 -4.55 32.68
N VAL A 4 11.22 -4.18 31.43
CA VAL A 4 10.18 -3.18 31.12
C VAL A 4 8.85 -3.81 31.47
N HIS A 5 8.34 -3.50 32.67
CA HIS A 5 6.97 -3.84 33.06
C HIS A 5 6.06 -2.92 32.26
N MET A 6 5.55 -3.42 31.11
CA MET A 6 4.55 -2.69 30.34
C MET A 6 3.25 -2.65 31.16
N GLU A 7 2.70 -1.44 31.28
CA GLU A 7 1.38 -1.26 31.90
C GLU A 7 0.30 -2.06 31.15
N PRO A 8 -0.72 -2.59 31.84
CA PRO A 8 -1.77 -3.40 31.22
C PRO A 8 -2.44 -2.72 30.00
N ILE A 9 -2.54 -1.39 30.02
CA ILE A 9 -3.11 -0.61 28.93
C ILE A 9 -2.24 -0.68 27.67
N MET A 10 -0.92 -0.74 27.81
CA MET A 10 0.01 -0.86 26.68
C MET A 10 -0.13 -2.21 25.98
N TRP A 11 -0.38 -3.28 26.75
CA TRP A 11 -0.68 -4.59 26.17
C TRP A 11 -1.99 -4.57 25.38
N LEU A 12 -3.02 -3.91 25.91
CA LEU A 12 -4.30 -3.78 25.19
C LEU A 12 -4.13 -3.02 23.88
N VAL A 13 -3.38 -1.91 23.88
CA VAL A 13 -3.09 -1.12 22.68
C VAL A 13 -2.31 -1.94 21.66
N LEU A 14 -1.30 -2.70 22.11
CA LEU A 14 -0.51 -3.57 21.22
C LEU A 14 -1.38 -4.66 20.58
N ILE A 15 -2.26 -5.30 21.36
CA ILE A 15 -3.19 -6.30 20.84
C ILE A 15 -4.14 -5.67 19.83
N LEU A 16 -4.70 -4.50 20.13
CA LEU A 16 -5.58 -3.78 19.21
C LEU A 16 -4.86 -3.40 17.92
N ALA A 17 -3.67 -2.81 18.02
CA ALA A 17 -2.86 -2.45 16.86
C ALA A 17 -2.55 -3.68 16.00
N THR A 18 -2.15 -4.80 16.62
CA THR A 18 -1.89 -6.06 15.91
C THR A 18 -3.13 -6.58 15.21
N ALA A 19 -4.30 -6.54 15.86
CA ALA A 19 -5.57 -6.96 15.26
C ALA A 19 -5.94 -6.08 14.06
N VAL A 20 -5.76 -4.76 14.16
CA VAL A 20 -5.99 -3.81 13.06
C VAL A 20 -5.00 -4.05 11.91
N CYS A 21 -3.72 -4.30 12.21
CA CYS A 21 -2.73 -4.68 11.21
C CYS A 21 -3.12 -5.97 10.47
N ALA A 22 -3.54 -7.00 11.19
CA ALA A 22 -3.99 -8.25 10.60
C ALA A 22 -5.24 -8.05 9.72
N TYR A 23 -6.18 -7.25 10.17
CA TYR A 23 -7.37 -6.89 9.40
C TYR A 23 -7.00 -6.09 8.13
N MET A 24 -6.07 -5.15 8.23
CA MET A 24 -5.58 -4.41 7.06
C MET A 24 -4.86 -5.32 6.07
N ALA A 25 -3.99 -6.23 6.55
CA ALA A 25 -3.30 -7.20 5.71
C ALA A 25 -4.28 -8.11 4.95
N TRP A 26 -5.36 -8.55 5.63
CA TRP A 26 -6.45 -9.29 4.99
C TRP A 26 -7.09 -8.50 3.86
N ASN A 27 -7.37 -7.21 4.07
CA ASN A 27 -7.98 -6.34 3.06
C ASN A 27 -7.06 -6.08 1.87
N ILE A 28 -5.75 -5.93 2.10
CA ILE A 28 -4.75 -5.82 1.03
C ILE A 28 -4.80 -7.08 0.16
N GLY A 29 -4.73 -8.27 0.77
CA GLY A 29 -4.83 -9.52 0.04
C GLY A 29 -6.14 -9.69 -0.73
N ALA A 30 -7.27 -9.21 -0.18
CA ALA A 30 -8.58 -9.32 -0.83
C ALA A 30 -8.77 -8.35 -2.00
N ASN A 31 -8.22 -7.14 -1.95
CA ASN A 31 -8.41 -6.11 -2.98
C ASN A 31 -7.24 -6.05 -3.97
N ASP A 32 -6.01 -5.91 -3.49
CA ASP A 32 -4.84 -5.68 -4.36
C ASP A 32 -4.45 -6.92 -5.17
N VAL A 33 -4.58 -8.13 -4.61
CA VAL A 33 -4.33 -9.36 -5.37
C VAL A 33 -5.30 -9.51 -6.53
N ALA A 34 -6.57 -9.12 -6.34
CA ALA A 34 -7.56 -9.13 -7.42
C ALA A 34 -7.18 -8.13 -8.53
N ASN A 35 -6.67 -6.95 -8.17
CA ASN A 35 -6.20 -5.95 -9.13
C ASN A 35 -4.96 -6.43 -9.90
N ALA A 36 -3.99 -7.03 -9.22
CA ALA A 36 -2.74 -7.50 -9.82
C ALA A 36 -2.94 -8.74 -10.70
N MET A 37 -3.78 -9.70 -10.28
CA MET A 37 -3.91 -11.01 -10.90
C MET A 37 -5.19 -11.19 -11.73
N GLY A 38 -6.14 -10.25 -11.65
CA GLY A 38 -7.46 -10.36 -12.28
C GLY A 38 -7.39 -10.58 -13.79
N THR A 39 -6.53 -9.87 -14.51
CA THR A 39 -6.34 -10.04 -15.95
C THR A 39 -5.75 -11.39 -16.33
N SER A 40 -4.79 -11.89 -15.54
CA SER A 40 -4.14 -13.20 -15.75
C SER A 40 -5.13 -14.36 -15.53
N VAL A 41 -6.00 -14.24 -14.53
CA VAL A 41 -7.07 -15.22 -14.28
C VAL A 41 -8.19 -15.08 -15.31
N GLY A 42 -8.59 -13.86 -15.65
CA GLY A 42 -9.64 -13.58 -16.63
C GLY A 42 -9.29 -14.06 -18.04
N SER A 43 -8.03 -13.92 -18.44
CA SER A 43 -7.51 -14.46 -19.72
C SER A 43 -7.27 -15.99 -19.69
N ARG A 44 -7.45 -16.63 -18.53
CA ARG A 44 -7.16 -18.06 -18.31
C ARG A 44 -5.68 -18.43 -18.46
N ALA A 45 -4.76 -17.46 -18.39
CA ALA A 45 -3.32 -17.73 -18.36
C ALA A 45 -2.92 -18.41 -17.05
N LEU A 46 -3.58 -18.08 -15.95
CA LEU A 46 -3.43 -18.69 -14.64
C LEU A 46 -4.78 -19.17 -14.09
N THR A 47 -4.76 -20.25 -13.35
CA THR A 47 -5.89 -20.61 -12.48
C THR A 47 -5.90 -19.72 -11.25
N LEU A 48 -7.07 -19.51 -10.64
CA LEU A 48 -7.19 -18.74 -9.40
C LEU A 48 -6.22 -19.21 -8.31
N LYS A 49 -6.08 -20.53 -8.14
CA LYS A 49 -5.16 -21.11 -7.15
C LYS A 49 -3.69 -20.76 -7.44
N GLN A 50 -3.26 -20.83 -8.69
CA GLN A 50 -1.91 -20.43 -9.10
C GLN A 50 -1.68 -18.93 -8.85
N ALA A 51 -2.63 -18.08 -9.25
CA ALA A 51 -2.55 -16.65 -9.06
C ALA A 51 -2.40 -16.28 -7.58
N VAL A 52 -3.21 -16.87 -6.69
CA VAL A 52 -3.12 -16.62 -5.23
C VAL A 52 -1.78 -17.08 -4.65
N ILE A 53 -1.26 -18.24 -5.05
CA ILE A 53 0.05 -18.72 -4.56
C ILE A 53 1.18 -17.80 -5.03
N ILE A 54 1.18 -17.41 -6.31
CA ILE A 54 2.17 -16.49 -6.88
C ILE A 54 2.11 -15.15 -6.14
N ALA A 55 0.92 -14.57 -6.00
CA ALA A 55 0.74 -13.32 -5.27
C ALA A 55 1.28 -13.41 -3.83
N ALA A 56 0.92 -14.45 -3.08
CA ALA A 56 1.37 -14.62 -1.70
C ALA A 56 2.90 -14.67 -1.59
N VAL A 57 3.58 -15.37 -2.50
CA VAL A 57 5.05 -15.44 -2.52
C VAL A 57 5.67 -14.09 -2.82
N PHE A 58 5.21 -13.40 -3.88
CA PHE A 58 5.79 -12.14 -4.30
C PHE A 58 5.43 -10.98 -3.36
N GLU A 59 4.25 -10.95 -2.75
CA GLU A 59 3.89 -9.97 -1.72
C GLU A 59 4.76 -10.15 -0.47
N PHE A 60 4.96 -11.39 -0.02
CA PHE A 60 5.87 -11.67 1.09
C PHE A 60 7.30 -11.21 0.78
N MET A 61 7.81 -11.52 -0.42
CA MET A 61 9.14 -11.07 -0.84
C MET A 61 9.21 -9.54 -0.92
N GLY A 62 8.21 -8.88 -1.49
CA GLY A 62 8.14 -7.41 -1.56
C GLY A 62 8.15 -6.78 -0.18
N ALA A 63 7.36 -7.27 0.75
CA ALA A 63 7.34 -6.80 2.13
C ALA A 63 8.68 -7.02 2.84
N PHE A 64 9.31 -8.18 2.62
CA PHE A 64 10.59 -8.53 3.25
C PHE A 64 11.76 -7.69 2.73
N PHE A 65 11.85 -7.47 1.41
CA PHE A 65 13.00 -6.78 0.80
C PHE A 65 12.82 -5.26 0.66
N ALA A 66 11.59 -4.76 0.57
CA ALA A 66 11.30 -3.35 0.31
C ALA A 66 10.41 -2.68 1.37
N GLY A 67 9.94 -3.43 2.38
CA GLY A 67 8.99 -2.93 3.39
C GLY A 67 9.53 -1.76 4.20
N ASP A 68 10.82 -1.75 4.54
CA ASP A 68 11.44 -0.68 5.32
C ASP A 68 11.38 0.68 4.61
N ALA A 69 11.66 0.71 3.29
CA ALA A 69 11.64 1.94 2.51
C ALA A 69 10.22 2.53 2.42
N VAL A 70 9.21 1.68 2.26
CA VAL A 70 7.80 2.10 2.23
C VAL A 70 7.37 2.60 3.62
N THR A 71 7.71 1.87 4.67
CA THR A 71 7.39 2.24 6.06
C THR A 71 8.00 3.59 6.43
N ASP A 72 9.25 3.84 6.07
CA ASP A 72 9.92 5.13 6.36
C ASP A 72 9.25 6.29 5.61
N THR A 73 8.83 6.10 4.36
CA THR A 73 8.13 7.14 3.60
C THR A 73 6.79 7.48 4.24
N VAL A 74 6.02 6.48 4.66
CA VAL A 74 4.72 6.70 5.32
C VAL A 74 4.89 7.32 6.70
N ARG A 75 5.86 6.83 7.50
CA ARG A 75 6.04 7.24 8.90
C ARG A 75 6.67 8.61 9.07
N LYS A 76 7.65 8.96 8.20
CA LYS A 76 8.46 10.18 8.32
C LYS A 76 8.19 11.20 7.22
N GLY A 77 7.46 10.82 6.18
CA GLY A 77 7.28 11.64 5.00
C GLY A 77 6.03 12.50 5.01
N ILE A 78 4.91 11.99 5.52
CA ILE A 78 3.59 12.65 5.45
C ILE A 78 3.38 13.62 6.61
N LEU A 79 3.78 13.24 7.82
CA LEU A 79 3.72 14.08 9.00
C LEU A 79 5.14 14.45 9.43
N TYR A 80 5.31 15.71 9.81
CA TYR A 80 6.54 16.26 10.39
C TYR A 80 6.30 16.61 11.85
N PHE A 81 7.23 16.21 12.71
CA PHE A 81 7.18 16.50 14.15
C PHE A 81 8.44 17.23 14.58
N ASP A 82 8.26 18.40 15.18
CA ASP A 82 9.31 19.05 15.92
C ASP A 82 9.32 18.50 17.36
N THR A 83 10.30 17.66 17.66
CA THR A 83 10.43 16.99 18.96
C THR A 83 10.85 17.93 20.08
N GLU A 84 11.27 19.15 19.76
CA GLU A 84 11.65 20.18 20.73
C GLU A 84 10.50 21.19 20.96
N ALA A 85 9.43 21.10 20.21
CA ALA A 85 8.27 21.96 20.37
C ALA A 85 7.46 21.62 21.64
N ASP A 86 6.84 22.63 22.24
CA ASP A 86 6.03 22.51 23.48
C ASP A 86 4.86 21.50 23.33
N TYR A 87 4.33 21.32 22.11
CA TYR A 87 3.25 20.38 21.85
C TYR A 87 3.73 18.92 21.90
N PHE A 88 5.04 18.64 21.70
CA PHE A 88 5.58 17.29 21.67
C PHE A 88 5.76 16.72 23.07
N ASN A 89 4.67 16.28 23.66
CA ASN A 89 4.61 15.73 25.02
C ASN A 89 3.94 14.34 25.02
N ALA A 90 3.80 13.75 26.20
CA ALA A 90 3.22 12.43 26.35
C ALA A 90 1.76 12.34 25.87
N ALA A 91 0.97 13.40 26.01
CA ALA A 91 -0.41 13.45 25.52
C ALA A 91 -0.44 13.41 23.98
N PHE A 92 0.36 14.27 23.34
CA PHE A 92 0.52 14.28 21.89
C PHE A 92 0.97 12.91 21.34
N THR A 93 1.96 12.28 21.98
CA THR A 93 2.48 10.97 21.56
C THR A 93 1.41 9.89 21.64
N ASN A 94 0.58 9.92 22.69
CA ASN A 94 -0.55 8.99 22.83
C ASN A 94 -1.61 9.24 21.76
N ASP A 95 -2.01 10.50 21.52
CA ASP A 95 -3.00 10.86 20.52
C ASP A 95 -2.52 10.50 19.11
N LEU A 96 -1.24 10.70 18.83
CA LEU A 96 -0.61 10.28 17.58
C LEU A 96 -0.65 8.76 17.41
N MET A 97 -0.33 8.00 18.45
CA MET A 97 -0.37 6.53 18.42
C MET A 97 -1.80 6.03 18.15
N TYR A 98 -2.79 6.54 18.88
CA TYR A 98 -4.20 6.20 18.65
C TYR A 98 -4.67 6.67 17.29
N GLY A 99 -4.21 7.83 16.84
CA GLY A 99 -4.48 8.38 15.53
C GLY A 99 -4.01 7.45 14.39
N PHE A 100 -2.81 6.93 14.46
CA PHE A 100 -2.32 5.96 13.46
C PHE A 100 -3.13 4.66 13.45
N ILE A 101 -3.53 4.14 14.61
CA ILE A 101 -4.40 2.96 14.69
C ILE A 101 -5.76 3.27 14.06
N ALA A 102 -6.32 4.45 14.34
CA ALA A 102 -7.59 4.88 13.77
C ALA A 102 -7.51 5.09 12.25
N ALA A 103 -6.43 5.70 11.75
CA ALA A 103 -6.17 5.86 10.32
C ALA A 103 -6.09 4.52 9.58
N MET A 104 -5.38 3.56 10.15
CA MET A 104 -5.27 2.20 9.60
C MET A 104 -6.62 1.48 9.63
N MET A 105 -7.38 1.60 10.71
CA MET A 105 -8.73 1.02 10.81
C MET A 105 -9.68 1.65 9.79
N ALA A 106 -9.66 2.97 9.64
CA ALA A 106 -10.48 3.67 8.65
C ALA A 106 -10.17 3.22 7.22
N ALA A 107 -8.88 3.10 6.87
CA ALA A 107 -8.44 2.58 5.59
C ALA A 107 -8.92 1.13 5.38
N ALA A 108 -8.76 0.26 6.39
CA ALA A 108 -9.20 -1.14 6.30
C ALA A 108 -10.72 -1.26 6.11
N VAL A 109 -11.50 -0.49 6.84
CA VAL A 109 -12.97 -0.44 6.69
C VAL A 109 -13.35 0.05 5.29
N TRP A 110 -12.71 1.11 4.80
CA TRP A 110 -12.94 1.61 3.45
C TRP A 110 -12.66 0.54 2.38
N ILE A 111 -11.52 -0.15 2.48
CA ILE A 111 -11.14 -1.21 1.53
C ILE A 111 -12.13 -2.38 1.61
N THR A 112 -12.60 -2.75 2.82
CA THR A 112 -13.64 -3.78 2.98
C THR A 112 -14.93 -3.39 2.23
N ILE A 113 -15.37 -2.14 2.39
CA ILE A 113 -16.55 -1.62 1.68
C ILE A 113 -16.32 -1.67 0.17
N ALA A 114 -15.19 -1.15 -0.31
CA ALA A 114 -14.85 -1.17 -1.72
C ALA A 114 -14.81 -2.60 -2.29
N THR A 115 -14.18 -3.53 -1.59
CA THR A 115 -14.09 -4.94 -1.98
C THR A 115 -15.47 -5.59 -2.03
N ARG A 116 -16.36 -5.27 -1.08
CA ARG A 116 -17.74 -5.78 -1.07
C ARG A 116 -18.53 -5.36 -2.31
N PHE A 117 -18.24 -4.18 -2.85
CA PHE A 117 -18.86 -3.68 -4.08
C PHE A 117 -18.06 -3.99 -5.35
N GLY A 118 -16.97 -4.74 -5.26
CA GLY A 118 -16.13 -5.07 -6.41
C GLY A 118 -15.36 -3.86 -6.97
N LEU A 119 -15.11 -2.84 -6.16
CA LEU A 119 -14.40 -1.63 -6.56
C LEU A 119 -12.90 -1.80 -6.33
N PRO A 120 -12.07 -1.68 -7.39
CA PRO A 120 -10.63 -1.64 -7.25
C PRO A 120 -10.22 -0.29 -6.63
N VAL A 121 -9.58 -0.33 -5.46
CA VAL A 121 -9.10 0.87 -4.76
C VAL A 121 -7.63 0.72 -4.40
N SER A 122 -6.94 1.84 -4.24
CA SER A 122 -5.55 1.85 -3.78
C SER A 122 -5.50 1.82 -2.26
N THR A 123 -4.87 0.81 -1.70
CA THR A 123 -4.62 0.69 -0.26
C THR A 123 -3.69 1.78 0.25
N THR A 124 -2.65 2.13 -0.54
CA THR A 124 -1.71 3.22 -0.20
C THR A 124 -2.42 4.57 -0.12
N HIS A 125 -3.29 4.90 -1.10
CA HIS A 125 -4.07 6.14 -1.07
C HIS A 125 -4.98 6.20 0.16
N SER A 126 -5.60 5.06 0.52
CA SER A 126 -6.49 4.96 1.68
C SER A 126 -5.75 5.21 3.00
N ILE A 127 -4.54 4.64 3.15
CA ILE A 127 -3.70 4.86 4.35
C ILE A 127 -3.23 6.32 4.41
N ILE A 128 -2.73 6.88 3.30
CA ILE A 128 -2.27 8.28 3.25
C ILE A 128 -3.42 9.23 3.58
N GLY A 129 -4.61 9.00 3.04
CA GLY A 129 -5.81 9.76 3.39
C GLY A 129 -6.15 9.69 4.89
N GLY A 130 -6.04 8.52 5.49
CA GLY A 130 -6.20 8.32 6.93
C GLY A 130 -5.18 9.10 7.76
N ILE A 131 -3.90 9.06 7.35
CA ILE A 131 -2.80 9.78 8.03
C ILE A 131 -2.99 11.30 7.91
N VAL A 132 -3.34 11.80 6.74
CA VAL A 132 -3.66 13.23 6.55
C VAL A 132 -4.86 13.64 7.40
N GLY A 133 -5.91 12.81 7.46
CA GLY A 133 -7.07 13.07 8.30
C GLY A 133 -6.71 13.21 9.78
N ILE A 134 -5.89 12.33 10.32
CA ILE A 134 -5.39 12.43 11.70
C ILE A 134 -4.47 13.64 11.86
N GLY A 135 -3.58 13.91 10.88
CA GLY A 135 -2.74 15.10 10.88
C GLY A 135 -3.54 16.38 11.05
N LEU A 136 -4.62 16.54 10.28
CA LEU A 136 -5.52 17.70 10.38
C LEU A 136 -6.17 17.83 11.76
N VAL A 137 -6.60 16.71 12.36
CA VAL A 137 -7.18 16.73 13.72
C VAL A 137 -6.15 17.19 14.75
N LEU A 138 -4.93 16.64 14.67
CA LEU A 138 -3.86 16.99 15.60
C LEU A 138 -3.36 18.43 15.40
N GLU A 139 -3.30 18.94 14.16
CA GLU A 139 -3.00 20.34 13.88
C GLU A 139 -3.96 21.28 14.60
N VAL A 140 -5.26 20.99 14.54
CA VAL A 140 -6.30 21.80 15.23
C VAL A 140 -6.21 21.65 16.75
N GLN A 141 -5.95 20.43 17.25
CA GLN A 141 -5.93 20.15 18.69
C GLN A 141 -4.71 20.77 19.39
N TYR A 142 -3.56 20.78 18.73
CA TYR A 142 -2.28 21.21 19.30
C TYR A 142 -1.77 22.55 18.75
N ASP A 143 -2.56 23.23 17.90
CA ASP A 143 -2.18 24.49 17.23
C ASP A 143 -0.79 24.38 16.56
N ALA A 144 -0.55 23.31 15.85
CA ALA A 144 0.73 22.96 15.25
C ALA A 144 0.59 22.72 13.74
N SER A 145 1.66 22.88 12.98
CA SER A 145 1.71 22.51 11.56
C SER A 145 2.45 21.18 11.43
N LEU A 146 1.71 20.12 11.19
CA LEU A 146 2.22 18.74 11.20
C LEU A 146 2.27 18.10 9.81
N ILE A 147 1.45 18.58 8.87
CA ILE A 147 1.36 17.98 7.54
C ILE A 147 2.47 18.52 6.66
N ASN A 148 3.26 17.60 6.10
CA ASN A 148 4.25 17.91 5.08
C ASN A 148 3.57 18.07 3.71
N TRP A 149 3.07 19.27 3.44
CA TRP A 149 2.36 19.57 2.19
C TRP A 149 3.21 19.41 0.94
N GLU A 150 4.51 19.65 1.02
CA GLU A 150 5.45 19.44 -0.09
C GLU A 150 5.49 17.95 -0.44
N LYS A 151 5.72 17.09 0.57
CA LYS A 151 5.74 15.64 0.36
C LYS A 151 4.38 15.09 -0.07
N LEU A 152 3.30 15.60 0.48
CA LEU A 152 1.96 15.23 0.07
C LEU A 152 1.71 15.59 -1.41
N THR A 153 2.19 16.75 -1.85
CA THR A 153 2.09 17.17 -3.26
C THR A 153 2.87 16.23 -4.18
N GLU A 154 4.09 15.84 -3.83
CA GLU A 154 4.87 14.84 -4.59
C GLU A 154 4.10 13.52 -4.72
N VAL A 155 3.50 13.05 -3.62
CA VAL A 155 2.70 11.83 -3.61
C VAL A 155 1.48 11.96 -4.54
N VAL A 156 0.74 13.05 -4.46
CA VAL A 156 -0.43 13.30 -5.33
C VAL A 156 -0.02 13.39 -6.80
N LEU A 157 1.11 14.02 -7.12
CA LEU A 157 1.64 14.07 -8.48
C LEU A 157 2.03 12.67 -8.98
N SER A 158 2.56 11.82 -8.11
CA SER A 158 2.88 10.43 -8.46
C SER A 158 1.64 9.61 -8.84
N TRP A 159 0.47 9.93 -8.29
CA TRP A 159 -0.79 9.26 -8.64
C TRP A 159 -1.24 9.52 -10.08
N VAL A 160 -0.79 10.64 -10.67
CA VAL A 160 -1.02 10.94 -12.09
C VAL A 160 0.12 10.37 -12.94
N ALA A 161 1.37 10.55 -12.51
CA ALA A 161 2.54 10.13 -13.27
C ALA A 161 2.62 8.59 -13.41
N SER A 162 2.29 7.84 -12.35
CA SER A 162 2.39 6.39 -12.33
C SER A 162 1.51 5.69 -13.37
N PRO A 163 0.20 5.97 -13.52
CA PRO A 163 -0.62 5.35 -14.55
C PRO A 163 -0.21 5.78 -15.97
N LEU A 164 0.27 7.00 -16.16
CA LEU A 164 0.77 7.46 -17.44
C LEU A 164 2.04 6.67 -17.85
N MET A 165 2.99 6.54 -16.95
CA MET A 165 4.19 5.74 -17.19
C MET A 165 3.88 4.26 -17.39
N GLY A 166 2.98 3.70 -16.59
CA GLY A 166 2.51 2.32 -16.74
C GLY A 166 1.84 2.10 -18.10
N GLY A 167 1.00 3.04 -18.55
CA GLY A 167 0.36 3.01 -19.85
C GLY A 167 1.36 3.06 -21.02
N LEU A 168 2.36 3.93 -20.92
CA LEU A 168 3.44 4.03 -21.92
C LEU A 168 4.25 2.73 -21.98
N LEU A 169 4.67 2.19 -20.85
CA LEU A 169 5.41 0.92 -20.78
C LEU A 169 4.58 -0.23 -21.35
N ALA A 170 3.32 -0.32 -21.00
CA ALA A 170 2.39 -1.33 -21.53
C ALA A 170 2.24 -1.19 -23.05
N PHE A 171 2.10 0.04 -23.56
CA PHE A 171 2.03 0.32 -25.00
C PHE A 171 3.27 -0.18 -25.74
N PHE A 172 4.46 0.19 -25.26
CA PHE A 172 5.71 -0.24 -25.91
C PHE A 172 5.91 -1.75 -25.81
N THR A 173 5.62 -2.35 -24.65
CA THR A 173 5.72 -3.80 -24.47
C THR A 173 4.76 -4.52 -25.42
N PHE A 174 3.52 -4.05 -25.50
CA PHE A 174 2.53 -4.63 -26.41
C PHE A 174 2.96 -4.47 -27.89
N PHE A 175 3.49 -3.31 -28.26
CA PHE A 175 4.00 -3.06 -29.62
C PHE A 175 5.13 -4.04 -29.98
N ILE A 176 6.08 -4.27 -29.06
CA ILE A 176 7.15 -5.24 -29.25
C ILE A 176 6.58 -6.67 -29.38
N VAL A 177 5.69 -7.09 -28.48
CA VAL A 177 5.06 -8.41 -28.52
C VAL A 177 4.29 -8.60 -29.83
N ARG A 178 3.54 -7.60 -30.25
CA ARG A 178 2.79 -7.63 -31.49
C ARG A 178 3.72 -7.83 -32.69
N ALA A 179 4.75 -7.00 -32.83
CA ALA A 179 5.66 -7.04 -33.98
C ALA A 179 6.52 -8.33 -33.99
N THR A 180 6.91 -8.84 -32.83
CA THR A 180 7.86 -9.97 -32.74
C THR A 180 7.19 -11.33 -32.65
N ILE A 181 5.99 -11.39 -32.07
CA ILE A 181 5.29 -12.67 -31.80
C ILE A 181 4.00 -12.76 -32.60
N LEU A 182 3.07 -11.80 -32.45
CA LEU A 182 1.71 -11.94 -32.97
C LEU A 182 1.65 -11.85 -34.48
N GLU A 183 2.47 -10.99 -35.11
CA GLU A 183 2.54 -10.79 -36.57
C GLU A 183 3.59 -11.71 -37.23
N ALA A 184 4.25 -12.59 -36.48
CA ALA A 184 5.22 -13.53 -37.04
C ALA A 184 4.51 -14.66 -37.80
N PRO A 185 5.17 -15.23 -38.84
CA PRO A 185 4.63 -16.36 -39.60
C PRO A 185 4.28 -17.59 -38.75
N ASN A 186 5.02 -17.80 -37.65
CA ASN A 186 4.82 -18.89 -36.68
C ASN A 186 4.71 -18.33 -35.25
N PRO A 187 3.59 -17.71 -34.86
CA PRO A 187 3.44 -17.04 -33.56
C PRO A 187 3.63 -17.99 -32.36
N ILE A 188 3.11 -19.21 -32.47
CA ILE A 188 3.19 -20.23 -31.40
C ILE A 188 4.62 -20.67 -31.12
N GLU A 189 5.41 -20.86 -32.16
CA GLU A 189 6.82 -21.26 -32.01
C GLU A 189 7.64 -20.09 -31.44
N ARG A 190 7.43 -18.86 -31.91
CA ARG A 190 8.09 -17.68 -31.38
C ARG A 190 7.71 -17.39 -29.95
N SER A 191 6.48 -17.56 -29.55
CA SER A 191 6.05 -17.36 -28.16
C SER A 191 6.76 -18.30 -27.19
N ARG A 192 7.06 -19.55 -27.57
CA ARG A 192 7.80 -20.50 -26.71
C ARG A 192 9.20 -19.99 -26.32
N TRP A 193 9.85 -19.29 -27.22
CA TRP A 193 11.22 -18.79 -26.99
C TRP A 193 11.27 -17.38 -26.41
N MET A 194 10.32 -16.54 -26.80
CA MET A 194 10.34 -15.13 -26.39
C MET A 194 9.54 -14.85 -25.10
N ALA A 195 8.49 -15.59 -24.81
CA ALA A 195 7.72 -15.38 -23.60
C ALA A 195 8.54 -15.52 -22.30
N PRO A 196 9.44 -16.50 -22.14
CA PRO A 196 10.31 -16.58 -20.97
C PRO A 196 11.30 -15.43 -20.82
N LEU A 197 11.64 -14.73 -21.92
CA LEU A 197 12.56 -13.58 -21.91
C LEU A 197 11.83 -12.25 -21.59
N MET A 198 10.51 -12.23 -21.66
CA MET A 198 9.66 -11.07 -21.42
C MET A 198 8.91 -11.14 -20.08
N ALA A 199 9.00 -12.28 -19.38
CA ALA A 199 8.41 -12.50 -18.05
C ALA A 199 9.39 -12.12 -16.93
#